data_5edd87e1b6fdb8f54795b3fb24aabc50
#
_entry.id   5edd87e1b6fdb8f54795b3fb24aabc50
#
_cell.length_a   1.000
_cell.length_b   1.000
_cell.length_c   1.000
_cell.angle_alpha   90.00
_cell.angle_beta   90.00
_cell.angle_gamma   90.00
#
_symmetry.space_group_name_H-M   'P 1'
#
loop_
_entity.id
_entity.type
_entity.pdbx_description
1 polymer ?
#
loop_
_entity_poly.entity_id
_entity_poly.type
_entity_poly.pdbx_seq_one_letter_code
_entity_poly.pdbx_strand_id
1 'polypeptide(L)'
;MPPAKKSAKQAPKKKAAQKKAARRKSAAAKNLAPSKAKRGLEAGEVALALDAPEVAALANEVRDAGGHPISAYREPFSGRPILLASLPLKAVEPTPFQRDLSPTHVKRLATKIEESGSFLDPLIVVRGAQGGLWTPNGRHRLAAAKVLGLKQITALISPDEELSFKILALNTEKAHNLKDRSLEVIRMACALAEARPRAKETDFANEFEAAELLTLGIVYERQGRFAGAAFNPFLKKVDRFQAKTLKKSLAEREGYASRLEEINGEVGRIITGLQERGFKSPYLRTYVVARINPVRFHRAKKGDTGPAMPIASALTRMAASAKKFDVGSVKQGDLALVAAVSSSED
;
A
#
# COMPACT_ATOMS: atom_id res chain seq x y z
N MET A 1 0.27 24.16 69.44
CA MET A 1 0.92 23.24 68.50
C MET A 1 0.03 23.05 67.30
N PRO A 2 0.38 23.51 66.09
CA PRO A 2 -0.34 23.21 64.86
C PRO A 2 0.21 21.99 64.12
N PRO A 3 -0.59 21.21 63.38
CA PRO A 3 -0.19 19.99 62.74
C PRO A 3 0.59 20.22 61.44
N ALA A 4 1.58 19.37 61.21
CA ALA A 4 2.49 19.35 60.06
C ALA A 4 1.77 19.06 58.71
N LYS A 5 2.01 19.90 57.71
CA LYS A 5 1.59 19.68 56.31
C LYS A 5 2.48 18.62 55.64
N LYS A 6 1.89 17.52 55.20
CA LYS A 6 2.53 16.55 54.32
C LYS A 6 2.60 17.12 52.90
N SER A 7 3.77 17.44 52.41
CA SER A 7 4.01 17.83 51.02
C SER A 7 3.94 16.64 50.08
N ALA A 8 3.09 16.70 49.07
CA ALA A 8 2.93 15.66 48.05
C ALA A 8 4.11 15.65 47.06
N LYS A 9 4.87 14.56 47.06
CA LYS A 9 5.86 14.28 46.00
C LYS A 9 5.18 13.86 44.68
N GLN A 10 4.89 14.84 43.80
CA GLN A 10 4.45 14.55 42.43
C GLN A 10 5.32 15.30 41.40
N ALA A 11 6.59 14.90 41.24
CA ALA A 11 7.43 15.57 40.23
C ALA A 11 8.31 14.69 39.32
N PRO A 12 8.50 13.38 39.42
CA PRO A 12 9.38 12.68 38.47
C PRO A 12 8.69 12.20 37.18
N LYS A 13 7.38 11.90 37.18
CA LYS A 13 6.69 11.33 35.99
C LYS A 13 6.48 12.33 34.84
N LYS A 14 6.18 13.60 35.12
CA LYS A 14 6.00 14.64 34.07
C LYS A 14 7.31 15.01 33.37
N LYS A 15 8.44 15.10 34.10
CA LYS A 15 9.75 15.40 33.49
C LYS A 15 10.27 14.26 32.58
N ALA A 16 10.00 12.99 32.89
CA ALA A 16 10.37 11.86 32.06
C ALA A 16 9.55 11.79 30.76
N ALA A 17 8.24 12.09 30.82
CA ALA A 17 7.38 12.16 29.65
C ALA A 17 7.75 13.33 28.71
N GLN A 18 8.07 14.50 29.25
CA GLN A 18 8.52 15.65 28.47
C GLN A 18 9.90 15.42 27.83
N LYS A 19 10.86 14.79 28.52
CA LYS A 19 12.15 14.38 27.94
C LYS A 19 11.99 13.33 26.84
N LYS A 20 11.04 12.39 26.97
CA LYS A 20 10.74 11.39 25.95
C LYS A 20 10.07 11.97 24.70
N ALA A 21 9.16 12.96 24.88
CA ALA A 21 8.53 13.69 23.79
C ALA A 21 9.51 14.62 23.06
N ALA A 22 10.38 15.33 23.79
CA ALA A 22 11.44 16.16 23.21
C ALA A 22 12.47 15.33 22.44
N ARG A 23 12.83 14.13 22.92
CA ARG A 23 13.75 13.21 22.25
C ARG A 23 13.13 12.58 20.99
N ARG A 24 11.79 12.32 20.98
CA ARG A 24 11.06 11.90 19.77
C ARG A 24 10.98 13.01 18.73
N LYS A 25 10.67 14.25 19.14
CA LYS A 25 10.66 15.42 18.24
C LYS A 25 12.06 15.70 17.64
N SER A 26 13.14 15.57 18.42
CA SER A 26 14.52 15.79 17.91
C SER A 26 14.97 14.66 16.98
N ALA A 27 14.54 13.41 17.20
CA ALA A 27 14.84 12.30 16.29
C ALA A 27 14.07 12.42 14.96
N ALA A 28 12.79 12.81 15.00
CA ALA A 28 11.99 13.08 13.80
C ALA A 28 12.54 14.27 13.01
N ALA A 29 12.96 15.35 13.67
CA ALA A 29 13.59 16.50 13.04
C ALA A 29 14.94 16.17 12.38
N LYS A 30 15.72 15.24 12.96
CA LYS A 30 16.99 14.77 12.35
C LYS A 30 16.75 13.97 11.07
N ASN A 31 15.69 13.19 10.99
CA ASN A 31 15.35 12.42 9.79
C ASN A 31 14.80 13.31 8.65
N LEU A 32 14.33 14.52 8.96
CA LEU A 32 13.83 15.50 7.97
C LEU A 32 14.86 16.60 7.66
N ALA A 33 16.08 16.55 8.23
CA ALA A 33 17.12 17.52 7.90
C ALA A 33 17.58 17.32 6.44
N PRO A 34 17.68 18.40 5.64
CA PRO A 34 18.18 18.30 4.28
C PRO A 34 19.57 17.66 4.23
N SER A 35 19.81 16.85 3.22
CA SER A 35 21.14 16.29 2.99
C SER A 35 22.15 17.41 2.71
N LYS A 36 23.33 17.31 3.27
CA LYS A 36 24.46 18.21 2.95
C LYS A 36 25.09 17.88 1.60
N ALA A 37 24.90 16.67 1.10
CA ALA A 37 25.38 16.25 -0.21
C ALA A 37 24.47 16.82 -1.30
N LYS A 38 25.04 17.57 -2.23
CA LYS A 38 24.37 17.99 -3.47
C LYS A 38 24.27 16.78 -4.39
N ARG A 39 23.11 16.58 -4.99
CA ARG A 39 22.83 15.45 -5.91
C ARG A 39 22.09 15.99 -7.13
N GLY A 40 22.26 15.29 -8.25
CA GLY A 40 21.53 15.53 -9.48
C GLY A 40 22.28 16.44 -10.45
N LEU A 41 21.60 16.80 -11.53
CA LEU A 41 22.12 17.60 -12.63
C LEU A 41 22.05 19.09 -12.31
N GLU A 42 23.00 19.85 -12.86
CA GLU A 42 22.93 21.31 -12.89
C GLU A 42 21.91 21.76 -13.97
N ALA A 43 21.43 23.01 -13.87
CA ALA A 43 20.37 23.51 -14.75
C ALA A 43 20.71 23.42 -16.25
N GLY A 44 21.98 23.60 -16.63
CA GLY A 44 22.43 23.50 -18.03
C GLY A 44 22.48 22.07 -18.57
N GLU A 45 22.52 21.06 -17.70
CA GLU A 45 22.62 19.65 -18.07
C GLU A 45 21.24 18.98 -18.30
N VAL A 46 20.17 19.68 -17.91
CA VAL A 46 18.78 19.18 -18.01
C VAL A 46 18.26 19.18 -19.43
N ALA A 47 18.76 20.07 -20.29
CA ALA A 47 18.28 20.21 -21.65
C ALA A 47 18.58 18.96 -22.50
N LEU A 48 17.58 18.49 -23.25
CA LEU A 48 17.68 17.35 -24.15
C LEU A 48 16.90 17.65 -25.45
N ALA A 49 17.55 17.46 -26.59
CA ALA A 49 16.90 17.66 -27.88
C ALA A 49 15.95 16.49 -28.21
N LEU A 50 14.88 16.73 -28.96
CA LEU A 50 13.92 15.70 -29.35
C LEU A 50 14.49 14.63 -30.30
N ASP A 51 15.55 14.95 -31.00
CA ASP A 51 16.29 14.06 -31.90
C ASP A 51 17.44 13.33 -31.20
N ALA A 52 17.67 13.61 -29.92
CA ALA A 52 18.68 12.88 -29.14
C ALA A 52 18.40 11.37 -29.14
N PRO A 53 19.45 10.51 -29.29
CA PRO A 53 19.28 9.06 -29.40
C PRO A 53 18.46 8.43 -28.25
N GLU A 54 18.51 9.02 -27.07
CA GLU A 54 17.83 8.52 -25.88
C GLU A 54 16.29 8.66 -25.95
N VAL A 55 15.78 9.57 -26.74
CA VAL A 55 14.33 9.89 -26.85
C VAL A 55 13.78 9.86 -28.27
N ALA A 56 14.61 9.84 -29.28
CA ALA A 56 14.18 9.90 -30.69
C ALA A 56 13.22 8.75 -31.06
N ALA A 57 13.51 7.53 -30.65
CA ALA A 57 12.64 6.38 -30.86
C ALA A 57 11.27 6.58 -30.19
N LEU A 58 11.26 7.02 -28.93
CA LEU A 58 10.03 7.29 -28.18
C LEU A 58 9.23 8.45 -28.78
N ALA A 59 9.90 9.49 -29.28
CA ALA A 59 9.25 10.60 -29.97
C ALA A 59 8.56 10.14 -31.26
N ASN A 60 9.15 9.19 -32.00
CA ASN A 60 8.53 8.59 -33.17
C ASN A 60 7.31 7.72 -32.78
N GLU A 61 7.41 6.89 -31.76
CA GLU A 61 6.28 6.11 -31.22
C GLU A 61 5.08 7.02 -30.85
N VAL A 62 5.35 8.17 -30.24
CA VAL A 62 4.32 9.16 -29.92
C VAL A 62 3.65 9.69 -31.17
N ARG A 63 4.42 9.99 -32.23
CA ARG A 63 3.86 10.44 -33.53
C ARG A 63 3.01 9.36 -34.19
N ASP A 64 3.49 8.12 -34.19
CA ASP A 64 2.79 6.97 -34.76
C ASP A 64 1.48 6.67 -34.02
N ALA A 65 1.44 6.91 -32.71
CA ALA A 65 0.23 6.84 -31.90
C ALA A 65 -0.76 8.01 -32.13
N GLY A 66 -0.43 8.96 -33.01
CA GLY A 66 -1.23 10.15 -33.30
C GLY A 66 -1.09 11.27 -32.26
N GLY A 67 -0.03 11.23 -31.48
CA GLY A 67 0.34 12.26 -30.53
C GLY A 67 1.36 13.27 -31.11
N HIS A 68 1.79 14.21 -30.25
CA HIS A 68 2.80 15.20 -30.61
C HIS A 68 3.86 15.34 -29.51
N PRO A 69 5.15 15.05 -29.78
CA PRO A 69 6.25 15.36 -28.87
C PRO A 69 6.40 16.88 -28.73
N ILE A 70 6.39 17.39 -27.50
CA ILE A 70 6.48 18.82 -27.20
C ILE A 70 7.92 19.21 -26.86
N SER A 71 8.56 18.46 -25.96
CA SER A 71 9.91 18.72 -25.45
C SER A 71 10.51 17.49 -24.82
N ALA A 72 11.81 17.44 -24.67
CA ALA A 72 12.51 16.42 -23.88
C ALA A 72 13.46 17.06 -22.87
N TYR A 73 13.70 16.35 -21.77
CA TYR A 73 14.65 16.80 -20.75
C TYR A 73 15.22 15.61 -20.00
N ARG A 74 16.33 15.84 -19.30
CA ARG A 74 16.88 14.89 -18.33
C ARG A 74 16.28 15.18 -16.96
N GLU A 75 15.70 14.20 -16.33
CA GLU A 75 15.15 14.33 -14.98
C GLU A 75 16.30 14.71 -14.01
N PRO A 76 16.18 15.83 -13.26
CA PRO A 76 17.31 16.42 -12.53
C PRO A 76 17.97 15.51 -11.50
N PHE A 77 17.25 14.59 -10.88
CA PHE A 77 17.78 13.71 -9.83
C PHE A 77 18.58 12.54 -10.40
N SER A 78 18.07 11.90 -11.45
CA SER A 78 18.63 10.65 -12.01
C SER A 78 19.36 10.82 -13.33
N GLY A 79 19.19 11.94 -14.01
CA GLY A 79 19.68 12.17 -15.38
C GLY A 79 18.94 11.38 -16.46
N ARG A 80 17.87 10.66 -16.11
CA ARG A 80 17.09 9.85 -17.06
C ARG A 80 16.32 10.72 -18.05
N PRO A 81 16.22 10.32 -19.31
CA PRO A 81 15.46 11.05 -20.31
C PRO A 81 13.95 10.96 -20.05
N ILE A 82 13.26 12.09 -20.16
CA ILE A 82 11.80 12.21 -20.08
C ILE A 82 11.34 12.98 -21.29
N LEU A 83 10.27 12.49 -21.94
CA LEU A 83 9.59 13.14 -23.04
C LEU A 83 8.27 13.76 -22.56
N LEU A 84 8.10 15.05 -22.79
CA LEU A 84 6.81 15.74 -22.66
C LEU A 84 6.08 15.65 -23.98
N ALA A 85 4.85 15.13 -23.98
CA ALA A 85 4.07 14.98 -25.20
C ALA A 85 2.57 15.20 -24.97
N SER A 86 1.84 15.51 -26.03
CA SER A 86 0.39 15.42 -26.10
C SER A 86 0.01 14.07 -26.74
N LEU A 87 -0.87 13.31 -26.09
CA LEU A 87 -1.28 11.98 -26.53
C LEU A 87 -2.79 11.89 -26.71
N PRO A 88 -3.30 11.20 -27.76
CA PRO A 88 -4.71 10.83 -27.82
C PRO A 88 -5.08 9.96 -26.62
N LEU A 89 -6.27 10.20 -26.03
CA LEU A 89 -6.71 9.42 -24.85
C LEU A 89 -6.76 7.90 -25.09
N LYS A 90 -6.98 7.49 -26.36
CA LYS A 90 -7.00 6.08 -26.77
C LYS A 90 -5.63 5.41 -26.80
N ALA A 91 -4.55 6.20 -26.90
CA ALA A 91 -3.17 5.71 -26.95
C ALA A 91 -2.60 5.39 -25.57
N VAL A 92 -3.29 5.79 -24.50
CA VAL A 92 -2.83 5.58 -23.12
C VAL A 92 -3.75 4.60 -22.40
N GLU A 93 -3.14 3.57 -21.82
CA GLU A 93 -3.86 2.57 -21.05
C GLU A 93 -3.40 2.58 -19.57
N PRO A 94 -4.29 2.29 -18.61
CA PRO A 94 -3.87 2.05 -17.24
C PRO A 94 -3.08 0.73 -17.16
N THR A 95 -2.08 0.65 -16.28
CA THR A 95 -1.41 -0.63 -16.02
C THR A 95 -2.39 -1.66 -15.48
N PRO A 96 -2.26 -2.95 -15.85
CA PRO A 96 -3.24 -3.99 -15.47
C PRO A 96 -3.32 -4.25 -13.96
N PHE A 97 -2.31 -3.86 -13.20
CA PHE A 97 -2.23 -4.09 -11.75
C PHE A 97 -2.75 -2.91 -10.90
N GLN A 98 -3.18 -1.80 -11.52
CA GLN A 98 -3.79 -0.69 -10.75
C GLN A 98 -5.13 -1.09 -10.14
N ARG A 99 -5.46 -0.42 -9.03
CA ARG A 99 -6.77 -0.52 -8.37
C ARG A 99 -7.93 -0.19 -9.30
N ASP A 100 -9.11 -0.68 -8.96
CA ASP A 100 -10.32 -0.43 -9.72
C ASP A 100 -10.74 1.05 -9.69
N LEU A 101 -11.41 1.50 -10.76
CA LEU A 101 -11.94 2.85 -10.84
C LEU A 101 -13.05 3.05 -9.81
N SER A 102 -12.99 4.19 -9.11
CA SER A 102 -14.11 4.70 -8.32
C SER A 102 -14.91 5.69 -9.15
N PRO A 103 -16.15 5.36 -9.58
CA PRO A 103 -16.96 6.25 -10.40
C PRO A 103 -17.21 7.60 -9.73
N THR A 104 -17.45 7.60 -8.41
CA THR A 104 -17.65 8.82 -7.62
C THR A 104 -16.42 9.71 -7.62
N HIS A 105 -15.22 9.11 -7.52
CA HIS A 105 -13.98 9.88 -7.57
C HIS A 105 -13.73 10.46 -8.97
N VAL A 106 -13.97 9.69 -10.03
CA VAL A 106 -13.84 10.15 -11.42
C VAL A 106 -14.76 11.35 -11.68
N LYS A 107 -16.05 11.26 -11.28
CA LYS A 107 -17.02 12.35 -11.44
C LYS A 107 -16.57 13.61 -10.70
N ARG A 108 -16.16 13.49 -9.44
CA ARG A 108 -15.66 14.62 -8.65
C ARG A 108 -14.43 15.27 -9.29
N LEU A 109 -13.51 14.46 -9.79
CA LEU A 109 -12.29 14.93 -10.44
C LEU A 109 -12.61 15.65 -11.76
N ALA A 110 -13.49 15.09 -12.59
CA ALA A 110 -13.95 15.71 -13.82
C ALA A 110 -14.56 17.10 -13.55
N THR A 111 -15.49 17.20 -12.57
CA THR A 111 -16.09 18.49 -12.18
C THR A 111 -15.00 19.50 -11.76
N LYS A 112 -14.01 19.08 -10.98
CA LYS A 112 -12.93 19.99 -10.52
C LYS A 112 -12.00 20.44 -11.65
N ILE A 113 -11.73 19.58 -12.62
CA ILE A 113 -10.95 19.92 -13.81
C ILE A 113 -11.74 20.93 -14.66
N GLU A 114 -13.05 20.71 -14.87
CA GLU A 114 -13.92 21.61 -15.61
C GLU A 114 -14.04 22.99 -14.92
N GLU A 115 -14.23 23.03 -13.60
CA GLU A 115 -14.25 24.27 -12.81
C GLU A 115 -12.91 25.04 -12.91
N SER A 116 -11.78 24.35 -12.96
CA SER A 116 -10.45 24.98 -13.09
C SER A 116 -10.15 25.51 -14.50
N GLY A 117 -10.90 25.05 -15.52
CA GLY A 117 -10.69 25.40 -16.91
C GLY A 117 -9.36 24.89 -17.50
N SER A 118 -8.60 24.09 -16.77
CA SER A 118 -7.28 23.59 -17.20
C SER A 118 -6.98 22.22 -16.63
N PHE A 119 -6.37 21.37 -17.46
CA PHE A 119 -5.82 20.07 -17.03
C PHE A 119 -4.32 20.23 -16.77
N LEU A 120 -3.95 20.64 -15.55
CA LEU A 120 -2.59 21.08 -15.20
C LEU A 120 -1.64 19.93 -14.87
N ASP A 121 -2.16 18.77 -14.43
CA ASP A 121 -1.33 17.63 -14.01
C ASP A 121 -1.08 16.67 -15.17
N PRO A 122 0.10 16.65 -15.83
CA PRO A 122 0.41 15.68 -16.86
C PRO A 122 0.26 14.24 -16.34
N LEU A 123 -0.17 13.32 -17.20
CA LEU A 123 -0.07 11.90 -16.88
C LEU A 123 1.39 11.47 -16.85
N ILE A 124 1.76 10.68 -15.87
CA ILE A 124 3.01 9.94 -15.94
C ILE A 124 2.73 8.69 -16.78
N VAL A 125 3.52 8.51 -17.83
CA VAL A 125 3.38 7.41 -18.78
C VAL A 125 4.72 6.70 -18.90
N VAL A 126 4.69 5.39 -19.05
CA VAL A 126 5.85 4.55 -19.29
C VAL A 126 5.59 3.68 -20.52
N ARG A 127 6.66 3.23 -21.18
CA ARG A 127 6.54 2.21 -22.20
C ARG A 127 6.15 0.89 -21.55
N GLY A 128 5.09 0.24 -22.01
CA GLY A 128 4.66 -1.09 -21.54
C GLY A 128 5.43 -2.22 -22.22
N ALA A 129 5.41 -3.40 -21.61
CA ALA A 129 6.17 -4.58 -22.02
C ALA A 129 5.91 -5.07 -23.47
N GLN A 130 4.81 -4.64 -24.08
CA GLN A 130 4.42 -5.03 -25.45
C GLN A 130 4.35 -3.82 -26.39
N GLY A 131 5.04 -2.72 -26.07
CA GLY A 131 5.09 -1.52 -26.89
C GLY A 131 3.92 -0.55 -26.73
N GLY A 132 3.02 -0.76 -25.75
CA GLY A 132 1.94 0.18 -25.42
C GLY A 132 2.41 1.30 -24.50
N LEU A 133 1.62 2.36 -24.39
CA LEU A 133 1.85 3.49 -23.48
C LEU A 133 0.99 3.32 -22.22
N TRP A 134 1.62 3.02 -21.10
CA TRP A 134 0.94 2.75 -19.84
C TRP A 134 1.03 3.91 -18.85
N THR A 135 -0.09 4.23 -18.19
CA THR A 135 -0.06 5.15 -17.05
C THR A 135 -0.13 4.39 -15.74
N PRO A 136 0.98 4.30 -14.97
CA PRO A 136 1.00 3.61 -13.67
C PRO A 136 0.34 4.42 -12.55
N ASN A 137 0.19 5.73 -12.73
CA ASN A 137 -0.46 6.63 -11.77
C ASN A 137 -1.29 7.69 -12.47
N GLY A 138 -2.42 7.33 -13.03
CA GLY A 138 -3.24 8.30 -13.76
C GLY A 138 -4.61 7.78 -14.17
N ARG A 139 -4.98 6.55 -13.77
CA ARG A 139 -6.22 5.90 -14.20
C ARG A 139 -7.47 6.77 -13.99
N HIS A 140 -7.60 7.42 -12.82
CA HIS A 140 -8.72 8.30 -12.52
C HIS A 140 -8.67 9.60 -13.33
N ARG A 141 -7.46 10.17 -13.55
CA ARG A 141 -7.26 11.35 -14.40
C ARG A 141 -7.57 11.06 -15.87
N LEU A 142 -7.11 9.92 -16.38
CA LEU A 142 -7.41 9.46 -17.72
C LEU A 142 -8.92 9.23 -17.90
N ALA A 143 -9.59 8.61 -16.93
CA ALA A 143 -11.03 8.41 -16.95
C ALA A 143 -11.80 9.74 -16.90
N ALA A 144 -11.37 10.68 -16.05
CA ALA A 144 -11.96 12.02 -15.98
C ALA A 144 -11.80 12.77 -17.30
N ALA A 145 -10.63 12.71 -17.95
CA ALA A 145 -10.40 13.29 -19.27
C ALA A 145 -11.33 12.69 -20.34
N LYS A 146 -11.57 11.37 -20.29
CA LYS A 146 -12.55 10.71 -21.18
C LYS A 146 -13.97 11.18 -20.92
N VAL A 147 -14.39 11.35 -19.65
CA VAL A 147 -15.71 11.88 -19.28
C VAL A 147 -15.89 13.32 -19.76
N LEU A 148 -14.85 14.14 -19.70
CA LEU A 148 -14.84 15.51 -20.21
C LEU A 148 -14.79 15.61 -21.75
N GLY A 149 -14.63 14.51 -22.45
CA GLY A 149 -14.56 14.49 -23.91
C GLY A 149 -13.29 15.11 -24.49
N LEU A 150 -12.18 15.12 -23.73
CA LEU A 150 -10.91 15.64 -24.23
C LEU A 150 -10.40 14.78 -25.38
N LYS A 151 -9.81 15.41 -26.40
CA LYS A 151 -9.19 14.70 -27.54
C LYS A 151 -7.78 14.22 -27.23
N GLN A 152 -7.04 15.02 -26.48
CA GLN A 152 -5.62 14.82 -26.16
C GLN A 152 -5.40 15.01 -24.66
N ILE A 153 -4.32 14.44 -24.15
CA ILE A 153 -3.87 14.64 -22.77
C ILE A 153 -2.36 14.85 -22.75
N THR A 154 -1.90 15.76 -21.91
CA THR A 154 -0.45 15.96 -21.70
C THR A 154 0.13 14.85 -20.84
N ALA A 155 1.27 14.33 -21.25
CA ALA A 155 1.97 13.25 -20.57
C ALA A 155 3.47 13.52 -20.45
N LEU A 156 4.05 13.08 -19.32
CA LEU A 156 5.48 12.91 -19.12
C LEU A 156 5.80 11.43 -19.33
N ILE A 157 6.55 11.12 -20.38
CA ILE A 157 6.78 9.75 -20.83
C ILE A 157 8.21 9.35 -20.53
N SER A 158 8.37 8.26 -19.77
CA SER A 158 9.67 7.63 -19.54
C SER A 158 9.84 6.41 -20.44
N PRO A 159 11.01 6.23 -21.08
CA PRO A 159 11.32 5.01 -21.81
C PRO A 159 11.57 3.79 -20.90
N ASP A 160 11.71 4.01 -19.58
CA ASP A 160 12.02 2.97 -18.59
C ASP A 160 10.74 2.25 -18.14
N GLU A 161 10.54 1.03 -18.62
CA GLU A 161 9.41 0.17 -18.25
C GLU A 161 9.39 -0.18 -16.76
N GLU A 162 10.57 -0.35 -16.13
CA GLU A 162 10.66 -0.69 -14.71
C GLU A 162 10.06 0.38 -13.80
N LEU A 163 9.99 1.61 -14.29
CA LEU A 163 9.40 2.72 -13.55
C LEU A 163 7.91 2.47 -13.25
N SER A 164 7.21 1.67 -14.06
CA SER A 164 5.81 1.34 -13.83
C SER A 164 5.55 0.71 -12.47
N PHE A 165 6.44 -0.15 -12.03
CA PHE A 165 6.34 -0.82 -10.72
C PHE A 165 6.80 0.07 -9.57
N LYS A 166 7.82 0.90 -9.80
CA LYS A 166 8.37 1.83 -8.78
C LYS A 166 7.42 2.99 -8.48
N ILE A 167 6.70 3.50 -9.49
CA ILE A 167 5.76 4.61 -9.33
C ILE A 167 4.58 4.23 -8.41
N LEU A 168 4.14 2.98 -8.44
CA LEU A 168 3.09 2.52 -7.51
C LEU A 168 3.56 2.60 -6.06
N ALA A 169 4.79 2.21 -5.77
CA ALA A 169 5.37 2.33 -4.44
C ALA A 169 5.54 3.79 -3.97
N LEU A 170 5.66 4.75 -4.92
CA LEU A 170 5.75 6.18 -4.62
C LEU A 170 4.39 6.85 -4.37
N ASN A 171 3.27 6.17 -4.62
CA ASN A 171 1.92 6.68 -4.38
C ASN A 171 1.55 6.71 -2.89
N THR A 172 2.38 7.34 -2.08
CA THR A 172 2.17 7.46 -0.61
C THR A 172 1.17 8.54 -0.22
N GLU A 173 0.76 9.40 -1.16
CA GLU A 173 -0.03 10.62 -0.87
C GLU A 173 -1.51 10.36 -0.56
N LYS A 174 -2.06 9.20 -0.86
CA LYS A 174 -3.44 8.85 -0.49
C LYS A 174 -3.40 7.69 0.49
N ALA A 175 -4.05 7.86 1.63
CA ALA A 175 -4.35 6.75 2.53
C ALA A 175 -5.19 5.71 1.74
N HIS A 176 -4.51 4.79 1.07
CA HIS A 176 -5.15 3.66 0.43
C HIS A 176 -5.74 2.78 1.53
N ASN A 177 -6.99 2.37 1.40
CA ASN A 177 -7.49 1.36 2.29
C ASN A 177 -6.70 0.05 2.08
N LEU A 178 -6.64 -0.78 3.11
CA LEU A 178 -5.87 -2.03 3.11
C LEU A 178 -6.21 -2.95 1.91
N LYS A 179 -7.47 -2.98 1.50
CA LYS A 179 -7.94 -3.80 0.37
C LYS A 179 -7.32 -3.32 -0.94
N ASP A 180 -7.41 -2.02 -1.24
CA ASP A 180 -6.92 -1.46 -2.51
C ASP A 180 -5.40 -1.67 -2.63
N ARG A 181 -4.64 -1.43 -1.54
CA ARG A 181 -3.20 -1.71 -1.50
C ARG A 181 -2.88 -3.18 -1.74
N SER A 182 -3.59 -4.08 -1.08
CA SER A 182 -3.36 -5.51 -1.22
C SER A 182 -3.65 -6.00 -2.65
N LEU A 183 -4.71 -5.48 -3.29
CA LEU A 183 -5.04 -5.80 -4.68
C LEU A 183 -4.01 -5.27 -5.67
N GLU A 184 -3.52 -4.05 -5.49
CA GLU A 184 -2.45 -3.49 -6.32
C GLU A 184 -1.18 -4.34 -6.21
N VAL A 185 -0.78 -4.68 -4.98
CA VAL A 185 0.44 -5.45 -4.71
C VAL A 185 0.36 -6.87 -5.31
N ILE A 186 -0.76 -7.59 -5.12
CA ILE A 186 -0.86 -8.96 -5.69
C ILE A 186 -0.89 -8.95 -7.21
N ARG A 187 -1.61 -8.03 -7.84
CA ARG A 187 -1.65 -7.90 -9.31
C ARG A 187 -0.28 -7.57 -9.88
N MET A 188 0.45 -6.66 -9.24
CA MET A 188 1.84 -6.35 -9.58
C MET A 188 2.74 -7.57 -9.43
N ALA A 189 2.60 -8.34 -8.34
CA ALA A 189 3.40 -9.55 -8.11
C ALA A 189 3.14 -10.62 -9.16
N CYS A 190 1.89 -10.82 -9.59
CA CYS A 190 1.55 -11.73 -10.68
C CYS A 190 2.21 -11.31 -12.01
N ALA A 191 2.11 -10.04 -12.37
CA ALA A 191 2.75 -9.51 -13.59
C ALA A 191 4.28 -9.67 -13.56
N LEU A 192 4.91 -9.39 -12.41
CA LEU A 192 6.35 -9.57 -12.23
C LEU A 192 6.79 -11.05 -12.26
N ALA A 193 5.95 -11.97 -11.74
CA ALA A 193 6.23 -13.39 -11.78
C ALA A 193 6.28 -13.94 -13.22
N GLU A 194 5.47 -13.37 -14.11
CA GLU A 194 5.47 -13.70 -15.54
C GLU A 194 6.65 -13.05 -16.27
N ALA A 195 6.87 -11.75 -16.04
CA ALA A 195 7.92 -10.99 -16.70
C ALA A 195 9.33 -11.40 -16.25
N ARG A 196 9.50 -11.85 -15.00
CA ARG A 196 10.80 -12.19 -14.39
C ARG A 196 10.77 -13.53 -13.66
N PRO A 197 10.70 -14.67 -14.36
CA PRO A 197 10.47 -15.99 -13.74
C PRO A 197 11.52 -16.45 -12.74
N ARG A 198 12.76 -15.89 -12.82
CA ARG A 198 13.87 -16.23 -11.93
C ARG A 198 14.00 -15.31 -10.71
N ALA A 199 13.33 -14.16 -10.72
CA ALA A 199 13.42 -13.20 -9.63
C ALA A 199 12.76 -13.72 -8.34
N LYS A 200 13.33 -13.36 -7.22
CA LYS A 200 12.82 -13.75 -5.89
C LYS A 200 11.81 -12.73 -5.39
N GLU A 201 10.93 -13.15 -4.51
CA GLU A 201 9.99 -12.24 -3.86
C GLU A 201 10.71 -11.12 -3.08
N THR A 202 11.83 -11.46 -2.42
CA THR A 202 12.67 -10.49 -1.69
C THR A 202 13.25 -9.38 -2.57
N ASP A 203 13.41 -9.61 -3.87
CA ASP A 203 13.99 -8.63 -4.79
C ASP A 203 13.04 -7.44 -5.02
N PHE A 204 11.74 -7.63 -4.72
CA PHE A 204 10.68 -6.63 -4.85
C PHE A 204 10.10 -6.18 -3.51
N ALA A 205 10.85 -6.36 -2.41
CA ALA A 205 10.35 -6.02 -1.08
C ALA A 205 9.98 -4.53 -0.93
N ASN A 206 10.66 -3.63 -1.64
CA ASN A 206 10.36 -2.20 -1.65
C ASN A 206 9.07 -1.89 -2.42
N GLU A 207 8.85 -2.55 -3.55
CA GLU A 207 7.69 -2.38 -4.41
C GLU A 207 6.42 -2.96 -3.75
N PHE A 208 6.56 -4.07 -3.04
CA PHE A 208 5.45 -4.71 -2.33
C PHE A 208 5.17 -4.11 -0.95
N GLU A 209 6.08 -3.29 -0.43
CA GLU A 209 6.01 -2.59 0.87
C GLU A 209 5.93 -3.53 2.09
N ALA A 210 5.02 -4.52 2.09
CA ALA A 210 4.82 -5.43 3.20
C ALA A 210 4.32 -6.80 2.73
N ALA A 211 4.88 -7.85 3.29
CA ALA A 211 4.63 -9.23 2.86
C ALA A 211 3.16 -9.65 3.03
N GLU A 212 2.51 -9.18 4.08
CA GLU A 212 1.10 -9.47 4.34
C GLU A 212 0.14 -8.94 3.28
N LEU A 213 0.53 -7.91 2.52
CA LEU A 213 -0.28 -7.38 1.42
C LEU A 213 -0.44 -8.39 0.28
N LEU A 214 0.58 -9.21 0.03
CA LEU A 214 0.52 -10.30 -0.95
C LEU A 214 -0.52 -11.36 -0.53
N THR A 215 -0.46 -11.83 0.70
CA THR A 215 -1.39 -12.83 1.23
C THR A 215 -2.82 -12.29 1.28
N LEU A 216 -3.01 -11.06 1.77
CA LEU A 216 -4.32 -10.41 1.80
C LEU A 216 -4.85 -10.12 0.39
N GLY A 217 -3.98 -9.77 -0.56
CA GLY A 217 -4.34 -9.53 -1.95
C GLY A 217 -5.00 -10.74 -2.59
N ILE A 218 -4.42 -11.93 -2.40
CA ILE A 218 -5.00 -13.19 -2.88
C ILE A 218 -6.40 -13.42 -2.28
N VAL A 219 -6.57 -13.18 -0.98
CA VAL A 219 -7.87 -13.32 -0.33
C VAL A 219 -8.88 -12.31 -0.89
N TYR A 220 -8.48 -11.07 -1.10
CA TYR A 220 -9.37 -10.03 -1.63
C TYR A 220 -9.75 -10.25 -3.10
N GLU A 221 -8.89 -10.85 -3.93
CA GLU A 221 -9.25 -11.25 -5.29
C GLU A 221 -10.38 -12.29 -5.30
N ARG A 222 -10.39 -13.21 -4.32
CA ARG A 222 -11.41 -14.24 -4.17
C ARG A 222 -12.67 -13.74 -3.43
N GLN A 223 -12.45 -12.97 -2.37
CA GLN A 223 -13.49 -12.51 -1.45
C GLN A 223 -13.39 -11.00 -1.23
N GLY A 224 -13.92 -10.21 -2.15
CA GLY A 224 -13.84 -8.74 -2.10
C GLY A 224 -14.41 -8.07 -0.84
N ARG A 225 -15.21 -8.79 -0.03
CA ARG A 225 -15.75 -8.33 1.27
C ARG A 225 -15.04 -8.91 2.48
N PHE A 226 -13.88 -9.54 2.28
CA PHE A 226 -13.09 -10.06 3.39
C PHE A 226 -12.73 -8.97 4.40
N ALA A 227 -12.83 -9.27 5.69
CA ALA A 227 -12.53 -8.31 6.76
C ALA A 227 -11.02 -8.30 7.11
N GLY A 228 -10.18 -8.02 6.13
CA GLY A 228 -8.72 -8.10 6.26
C GLY A 228 -8.13 -7.21 7.34
N ALA A 229 -8.77 -6.07 7.65
CA ALA A 229 -8.33 -5.20 8.73
C ALA A 229 -8.26 -5.91 10.10
N ALA A 230 -9.17 -6.86 10.36
CA ALA A 230 -9.14 -7.65 11.60
C ALA A 230 -7.94 -8.62 11.65
N PHE A 231 -7.51 -9.15 10.50
CA PHE A 231 -6.40 -10.12 10.39
C PHE A 231 -5.04 -9.47 10.17
N ASN A 232 -4.98 -8.24 9.69
CA ASN A 232 -3.75 -7.53 9.36
C ASN A 232 -2.75 -7.46 10.53
N PRO A 233 -3.15 -7.14 11.79
CA PRO A 233 -2.22 -7.13 12.93
C PRO A 233 -1.58 -8.49 13.23
N PHE A 234 -2.28 -9.59 12.94
CA PHE A 234 -1.76 -10.95 13.05
C PHE A 234 -0.74 -11.22 11.94
N LEU A 235 -1.11 -10.99 10.68
CA LEU A 235 -0.25 -11.22 9.52
C LEU A 235 1.04 -10.41 9.60
N LYS A 236 1.00 -9.15 9.99
CA LYS A 236 2.19 -8.32 10.23
C LYS A 236 3.23 -8.96 11.16
N LYS A 237 2.80 -9.80 12.10
CA LYS A 237 3.71 -10.48 13.03
C LYS A 237 4.31 -11.77 12.48
N VAL A 238 3.65 -12.42 11.51
CA VAL A 238 4.02 -13.78 11.07
C VAL A 238 4.40 -13.87 9.60
N ASP A 239 3.91 -12.98 8.75
CA ASP A 239 4.21 -12.96 7.32
C ASP A 239 5.53 -12.23 7.05
N ARG A 240 6.35 -12.78 6.17
CA ARG A 240 7.64 -12.21 5.75
C ARG A 240 7.84 -12.50 4.28
N PHE A 241 8.63 -11.67 3.61
CA PHE A 241 9.07 -11.93 2.26
C PHE A 241 9.92 -13.21 2.19
N GLN A 242 9.71 -14.00 1.13
CA GLN A 242 10.33 -15.30 0.95
C GLN A 242 11.53 -15.19 0.00
N ALA A 243 12.64 -15.85 0.34
CA ALA A 243 13.83 -15.93 -0.51
C ALA A 243 13.69 -16.99 -1.61
N LYS A 244 12.46 -17.22 -2.11
CA LYS A 244 12.10 -18.12 -3.21
C LYS A 244 11.75 -17.33 -4.45
N THR A 245 11.73 -17.98 -5.62
CA THR A 245 11.22 -17.34 -6.84
C THR A 245 9.79 -16.86 -6.62
N LEU A 246 9.45 -15.69 -7.18
CA LEU A 246 8.15 -15.05 -6.96
C LEU A 246 7.00 -16.01 -7.28
N LYS A 247 7.08 -16.79 -8.37
CA LYS A 247 6.08 -17.80 -8.72
C LYS A 247 5.88 -18.86 -7.63
N LYS A 248 6.97 -19.36 -7.01
CA LYS A 248 6.88 -20.34 -5.91
C LYS A 248 6.32 -19.71 -4.65
N SER A 249 6.72 -18.49 -4.34
CA SER A 249 6.19 -17.76 -3.17
C SER A 249 4.69 -17.52 -3.30
N LEU A 250 4.22 -17.10 -4.47
CA LEU A 250 2.79 -16.91 -4.74
C LEU A 250 2.00 -18.21 -4.57
N ALA A 251 2.51 -19.33 -5.07
CA ALA A 251 1.87 -20.64 -4.89
C ALA A 251 1.76 -21.06 -3.41
N GLU A 252 2.75 -20.76 -2.58
CA GLU A 252 2.65 -20.99 -1.12
C GLU A 252 1.67 -20.05 -0.46
N ARG A 253 1.63 -18.78 -0.87
CA ARG A 253 0.70 -17.78 -0.36
C ARG A 253 -0.76 -18.12 -0.67
N GLU A 254 -1.02 -18.82 -1.77
CA GLU A 254 -2.33 -19.40 -2.08
C GLU A 254 -2.81 -20.33 -0.95
N GLY A 255 -1.92 -21.17 -0.43
CA GLY A 255 -2.22 -22.05 0.70
C GLY A 255 -2.46 -21.27 2.02
N TYR A 256 -1.74 -20.16 2.24
CA TYR A 256 -1.96 -19.29 3.40
C TYR A 256 -3.30 -18.56 3.29
N ALA A 257 -3.64 -18.06 2.11
CA ALA A 257 -4.90 -17.40 1.82
C ALA A 257 -6.09 -18.33 2.07
N SER A 258 -6.05 -19.57 1.54
CA SER A 258 -7.12 -20.56 1.77
C SER A 258 -7.33 -20.86 3.24
N ARG A 259 -6.24 -21.03 4.01
CA ARG A 259 -6.36 -21.21 5.47
C ARG A 259 -6.92 -19.99 6.19
N LEU A 260 -6.60 -18.79 5.74
CA LEU A 260 -7.14 -17.56 6.29
C LEU A 260 -8.65 -17.43 6.02
N GLU A 261 -9.11 -17.89 4.86
CA GLU A 261 -10.54 -17.95 4.49
C GLU A 261 -11.29 -18.96 5.39
N GLU A 262 -10.70 -20.14 5.62
CA GLU A 262 -11.27 -21.13 6.55
C GLU A 262 -11.41 -20.56 7.98
N ILE A 263 -10.37 -19.91 8.49
CA ILE A 263 -10.38 -19.25 9.79
C ILE A 263 -11.47 -18.16 9.84
N ASN A 264 -11.62 -17.38 8.77
CA ASN A 264 -12.65 -16.35 8.68
C ASN A 264 -14.07 -16.95 8.71
N GLY A 265 -14.28 -18.12 8.11
CA GLY A 265 -15.52 -18.87 8.22
C GLY A 265 -15.86 -19.25 9.68
N GLU A 266 -14.86 -19.82 10.40
CA GLU A 266 -15.00 -20.14 11.82
C GLU A 266 -15.26 -18.89 12.69
N VAL A 267 -14.57 -17.79 12.41
CA VAL A 267 -14.83 -16.49 13.06
C VAL A 267 -16.25 -16.03 12.82
N GLY A 268 -16.79 -16.22 11.60
CA GLY A 268 -18.20 -15.94 11.29
C GLY A 268 -19.15 -16.75 12.17
N ARG A 269 -18.92 -18.07 12.29
CA ARG A 269 -19.71 -18.97 13.16
C ARG A 269 -19.70 -18.51 14.63
N ILE A 270 -18.52 -18.15 15.15
CA ILE A 270 -18.38 -17.65 16.52
C ILE A 270 -19.15 -16.34 16.70
N ILE A 271 -19.09 -15.42 15.74
CA ILE A 271 -19.81 -14.14 15.78
C ILE A 271 -21.31 -14.38 15.83
N THR A 272 -21.85 -15.29 15.00
CA THR A 272 -23.27 -15.66 15.03
C THR A 272 -23.69 -16.16 16.42
N GLY A 273 -22.94 -17.08 17.01
CA GLY A 273 -23.23 -17.56 18.36
C GLY A 273 -23.13 -16.47 19.45
N LEU A 274 -22.23 -15.50 19.31
CA LEU A 274 -22.18 -14.34 20.19
C LEU A 274 -23.41 -13.43 20.02
N GLN A 275 -23.84 -13.21 18.78
CA GLN A 275 -25.02 -12.40 18.48
C GLN A 275 -26.30 -13.02 19.01
N GLU A 276 -26.47 -14.35 18.94
CA GLU A 276 -27.55 -15.10 19.55
C GLU A 276 -27.61 -14.95 21.07
N ARG A 277 -26.42 -14.76 21.71
CA ARG A 277 -26.33 -14.46 23.15
C ARG A 277 -26.53 -12.96 23.46
N GLY A 278 -26.94 -12.15 22.49
CA GLY A 278 -27.22 -10.72 22.68
C GLY A 278 -26.05 -9.76 22.59
N PHE A 279 -24.86 -10.22 22.16
CA PHE A 279 -23.73 -9.33 21.92
C PHE A 279 -23.91 -8.53 20.63
N LYS A 280 -24.13 -7.22 20.73
CA LYS A 280 -24.30 -6.30 19.59
C LYS A 280 -23.15 -5.31 19.58
N SER A 281 -22.04 -5.62 18.89
CA SER A 281 -20.90 -4.73 18.76
C SER A 281 -20.29 -4.84 17.37
N PRO A 282 -19.91 -3.73 16.71
CA PRO A 282 -19.20 -3.75 15.44
C PRO A 282 -17.79 -4.35 15.58
N TYR A 283 -17.24 -4.41 16.79
CA TYR A 283 -15.89 -4.92 17.09
C TYR A 283 -15.82 -6.43 17.37
N LEU A 284 -16.94 -7.18 17.27
CA LEU A 284 -16.97 -8.63 17.54
C LEU A 284 -15.90 -9.39 16.74
N ARG A 285 -15.74 -9.07 15.45
CA ARG A 285 -14.74 -9.72 14.60
C ARG A 285 -13.32 -9.47 15.08
N THR A 286 -12.96 -8.22 15.34
CA THR A 286 -11.64 -7.83 15.86
C THR A 286 -11.36 -8.50 17.21
N TYR A 287 -12.38 -8.58 18.09
CA TYR A 287 -12.28 -9.26 19.37
C TYR A 287 -11.99 -10.76 19.22
N VAL A 288 -12.79 -11.47 18.39
CA VAL A 288 -12.62 -12.90 18.17
C VAL A 288 -11.27 -13.20 17.56
N VAL A 289 -10.88 -12.49 16.49
CA VAL A 289 -9.59 -12.64 15.81
C VAL A 289 -8.43 -12.38 16.78
N ALA A 290 -8.52 -11.35 17.62
CA ALA A 290 -7.50 -11.07 18.64
C ALA A 290 -7.40 -12.20 19.68
N ARG A 291 -8.50 -12.84 20.05
CA ARG A 291 -8.54 -13.89 21.07
C ARG A 291 -7.99 -15.22 20.57
N ILE A 292 -8.22 -15.56 19.30
CA ILE A 292 -7.67 -16.78 18.66
C ILE A 292 -6.24 -16.60 18.15
N ASN A 293 -5.68 -15.38 18.18
CA ASN A 293 -4.37 -15.05 17.64
C ASN A 293 -3.24 -15.65 18.51
N PRO A 294 -2.48 -16.65 18.02
CA PRO A 294 -1.44 -17.33 18.80
C PRO A 294 -0.22 -16.44 19.12
N VAL A 295 -0.06 -15.32 18.38
CA VAL A 295 1.05 -14.36 18.58
C VAL A 295 0.59 -13.04 19.17
N ARG A 296 -0.60 -12.99 19.77
CA ARG A 296 -1.20 -11.76 20.30
C ARG A 296 -0.24 -10.99 21.22
N PHE A 297 0.40 -11.68 22.13
CA PHE A 297 1.27 -11.11 23.17
C PHE A 297 2.75 -11.06 22.78
N HIS A 298 3.09 -11.54 21.57
CA HIS A 298 4.46 -11.47 21.10
C HIS A 298 4.91 -10.02 20.95
N ARG A 299 6.05 -9.69 21.57
CA ARG A 299 6.76 -8.41 21.42
C ARG A 299 8.13 -8.70 20.85
N ALA A 300 8.40 -8.19 19.65
CA ALA A 300 9.74 -8.29 19.06
C ALA A 300 10.77 -7.58 19.94
N LYS A 301 11.94 -8.18 20.13
CA LYS A 301 13.09 -7.51 20.76
C LYS A 301 13.59 -6.40 19.83
N LYS A 302 14.26 -5.38 20.39
CA LYS A 302 14.84 -4.29 19.58
C LYS A 302 15.87 -4.87 18.62
N GLY A 303 15.64 -4.66 17.31
CA GLY A 303 16.50 -5.19 16.23
C GLY A 303 16.10 -6.56 15.68
N ASP A 304 15.10 -7.23 16.26
CA ASP A 304 14.55 -8.47 15.72
C ASP A 304 13.57 -8.19 14.59
N THR A 305 13.90 -8.62 13.39
CA THR A 305 13.09 -8.49 12.15
C THR A 305 12.42 -9.81 11.76
N GLY A 306 12.68 -10.89 12.52
CA GLY A 306 12.12 -12.21 12.26
C GLY A 306 10.60 -12.26 12.48
N PRO A 307 9.92 -13.30 11.95
CA PRO A 307 8.53 -13.54 12.28
C PRO A 307 8.37 -14.02 13.72
N ALA A 308 7.28 -13.62 14.36
CA ALA A 308 6.95 -14.11 15.71
C ALA A 308 6.82 -15.64 15.76
N MET A 309 6.44 -16.24 14.63
CA MET A 309 6.28 -17.68 14.40
C MET A 309 6.20 -17.91 12.89
N PRO A 310 6.63 -19.07 12.34
CA PRO A 310 6.38 -19.42 10.94
C PRO A 310 4.90 -19.33 10.61
N ILE A 311 4.55 -18.66 9.51
CA ILE A 311 3.16 -18.34 9.15
C ILE A 311 2.28 -19.58 9.04
N ALA A 312 2.78 -20.69 8.47
CA ALA A 312 2.02 -21.94 8.36
C ALA A 312 1.64 -22.50 9.75
N SER A 313 2.58 -22.48 10.71
CA SER A 313 2.33 -22.92 12.09
C SER A 313 1.37 -21.97 12.81
N ALA A 314 1.51 -20.67 12.58
CA ALA A 314 0.63 -19.67 13.17
C ALA A 314 -0.81 -19.82 12.70
N LEU A 315 -1.04 -20.01 11.39
CA LEU A 315 -2.36 -20.25 10.82
C LEU A 315 -2.98 -21.56 11.33
N THR A 316 -2.19 -22.64 11.43
CA THR A 316 -2.67 -23.92 11.99
C THR A 316 -3.12 -23.76 13.44
N ARG A 317 -2.34 -23.08 14.28
CA ARG A 317 -2.70 -22.81 15.68
C ARG A 317 -3.93 -21.91 15.79
N MET A 318 -4.02 -20.89 14.93
CA MET A 318 -5.15 -19.97 14.89
C MET A 318 -6.45 -20.70 14.52
N ALA A 319 -6.41 -21.58 13.50
CA ALA A 319 -7.53 -22.42 13.08
C ALA A 319 -7.99 -23.37 14.21
N ALA A 320 -7.03 -24.01 14.89
CA ALA A 320 -7.34 -24.89 16.04
C ALA A 320 -8.00 -24.12 17.20
N SER A 321 -7.51 -22.90 17.47
CA SER A 321 -8.09 -22.01 18.49
C SER A 321 -9.50 -21.55 18.11
N ALA A 322 -9.77 -21.27 16.84
CA ALA A 322 -11.09 -20.90 16.34
C ALA A 322 -12.10 -22.04 16.51
N LYS A 323 -11.73 -23.28 16.14
CA LYS A 323 -12.56 -24.48 16.31
C LYS A 323 -12.91 -24.78 17.78
N LYS A 324 -11.96 -24.51 18.70
CA LYS A 324 -12.13 -24.73 20.14
C LYS A 324 -12.71 -23.53 20.88
N PHE A 325 -13.09 -22.45 20.19
CA PHE A 325 -13.55 -21.23 20.83
C PHE A 325 -14.87 -21.46 21.56
N ASP A 326 -14.84 -21.25 22.88
CA ASP A 326 -16.04 -21.31 23.73
C ASP A 326 -16.74 -19.95 23.76
N VAL A 327 -17.88 -19.88 23.03
CA VAL A 327 -18.76 -18.71 22.99
C VAL A 327 -19.34 -18.41 24.39
N GLY A 328 -19.52 -19.44 25.23
CA GLY A 328 -20.04 -19.33 26.62
C GLY A 328 -19.14 -18.52 27.53
N SER A 329 -17.82 -18.56 27.29
CA SER A 329 -16.82 -17.91 28.13
C SER A 329 -16.73 -16.39 27.96
N VAL A 330 -17.38 -15.79 26.96
CA VAL A 330 -17.29 -14.35 26.66
C VAL A 330 -18.22 -13.55 27.57
N LYS A 331 -17.68 -12.49 28.19
CA LYS A 331 -18.42 -11.53 29.05
C LYS A 331 -18.57 -10.18 28.37
N GLN A 332 -19.61 -9.43 28.72
CA GLN A 332 -19.85 -8.10 28.14
C GLN A 332 -18.71 -7.10 28.38
N GLY A 333 -18.05 -7.16 29.56
CA GLY A 333 -16.92 -6.31 29.88
C GLY A 333 -15.68 -6.53 29.00
N ASP A 334 -15.55 -7.71 28.37
CA ASP A 334 -14.39 -8.03 27.51
C ASP A 334 -14.41 -7.21 26.22
N LEU A 335 -15.59 -6.80 25.74
CA LEU A 335 -15.75 -6.01 24.52
C LEU A 335 -15.44 -4.53 24.72
N ALA A 336 -15.67 -3.99 25.91
CA ALA A 336 -15.38 -2.59 26.24
C ALA A 336 -13.86 -2.31 26.18
N LEU A 337 -13.02 -3.29 26.55
CA LEU A 337 -11.55 -3.21 26.47
C LEU A 337 -11.05 -3.15 25.02
N VAL A 338 -11.70 -3.82 24.08
CA VAL A 338 -11.30 -3.82 22.66
C VAL A 338 -11.68 -2.51 21.98
N ALA A 339 -12.86 -1.95 22.30
CA ALA A 339 -13.29 -0.65 21.81
C ALA A 339 -12.33 0.48 22.23
N ALA A 340 -11.84 0.44 23.48
CA ALA A 340 -10.90 1.44 24.01
C ALA A 340 -9.49 1.34 23.36
N VAL A 341 -9.05 0.14 22.93
CA VAL A 341 -7.75 -0.06 22.28
C VAL A 341 -7.79 0.30 20.80
N SER A 342 -8.90 0.04 20.09
CA SER A 342 -9.04 0.38 18.67
C SER A 342 -9.21 1.88 18.42
N SER A 343 -9.72 2.65 19.38
CA SER A 343 -9.83 4.11 19.30
C SER A 343 -8.51 4.86 19.60
N SER A 344 -7.46 4.16 20.00
CA SER A 344 -6.14 4.75 20.32
C SER A 344 -5.07 4.55 19.23
N GLU A 345 -5.40 3.87 18.11
CA GLU A 345 -4.49 3.58 16.99
C GLU A 345 -4.82 4.37 15.70
N ASP A 346 -5.84 5.25 15.72
CA ASP A 346 -6.16 6.19 14.63
C ASP A 346 -5.44 7.55 14.78
#